data_029e58f06c8fa28811c950629f3b0aa4
#
_entry.id   029e58f06c8fa28811c950629f3b0aa4
#
_cell.length_a   1.000
_cell.length_b   1.000
_cell.length_c   1.000
_cell.angle_alpha   90.00
_cell.angle_beta   90.00
_cell.angle_gamma   90.00
#
_symmetry.space_group_name_H-M   'P 1'
#
loop_
_entity.id
_entity.type
_entity.pdbx_description
1 polymer ?
#
loop_
_entity_poly.entity_id
_entity_poly.type
_entity_poly.pdbx_seq_one_letter_code
_entity_poly.pdbx_strand_id
1 'polypeptide(L)'
;MAERKPRADLVRIAGNKLRADLSDVITEIALDFQAGSVSELALTAADPTGRLDGSPLAALGTTVTMTDDPQGSWEVGSIDAVYGAGIVWTYRCRSKLAKNLRQRFKMGAETKVSPTEWVTRRVREAGGRTIAQPSQKRIAIGQGGKQDRQSVLDVIGSLASDLEWGWVEHGGTFYFGDAYWALTGGPRLPTWPVTWKKDPASDATALQVNLSDDDTESRGTLDLTLPHAYGRRVRPWHRIQLADVGRYSGTWLVQSVSYRDDDVSLVDVSCTLPRKPAKKGGSS
;
A
#
# COMPACT_ATOMS: atom_id res chain seq x y z
N MET A 1 -2.02 -30.21 0.50
CA MET A 1 -2.10 -29.19 -0.57
C MET A 1 -3.47 -28.54 -0.45
N ALA A 2 -3.54 -27.26 -0.09
CA ALA A 2 -4.79 -26.54 -0.07
C ALA A 2 -5.26 -26.37 -1.53
N GLU A 3 -6.49 -26.72 -1.80
CA GLU A 3 -7.10 -26.59 -3.12
C GLU A 3 -7.10 -25.10 -3.52
N ARG A 4 -6.44 -24.77 -4.62
CA ARG A 4 -6.34 -23.39 -5.12
C ARG A 4 -7.74 -22.94 -5.53
N LYS A 5 -8.27 -21.90 -4.89
CA LYS A 5 -9.53 -21.29 -5.34
C LYS A 5 -9.35 -20.75 -6.76
N PRO A 6 -10.30 -20.98 -7.66
CA PRO A 6 -10.27 -20.37 -9.00
C PRO A 6 -10.12 -18.85 -8.89
N ARG A 7 -9.29 -18.21 -9.73
CA ARG A 7 -9.09 -16.75 -9.76
C ARG A 7 -10.41 -15.97 -9.88
N ALA A 8 -11.40 -16.56 -10.52
CA ALA A 8 -12.76 -16.02 -10.60
C ALA A 8 -13.44 -15.79 -9.25
N ASP A 9 -13.10 -16.57 -8.24
CA ASP A 9 -13.65 -16.41 -6.89
C ASP A 9 -12.92 -15.32 -6.09
N LEU A 10 -11.74 -14.87 -6.55
CA LEU A 10 -10.93 -13.87 -5.88
C LEU A 10 -11.29 -12.45 -6.30
N VAL A 11 -11.78 -12.23 -7.51
CA VAL A 11 -12.03 -10.90 -8.07
C VAL A 11 -13.50 -10.72 -8.41
N ARG A 12 -14.08 -9.58 -8.00
CA ARG A 12 -15.40 -9.13 -8.42
C ARG A 12 -15.28 -7.78 -9.13
N ILE A 13 -16.03 -7.62 -10.21
CA ILE A 13 -16.02 -6.42 -11.00
C ILE A 13 -17.41 -5.83 -11.03
N ALA A 14 -17.53 -4.53 -10.74
CA ALA A 14 -18.82 -3.83 -10.61
C ALA A 14 -19.81 -4.58 -9.67
N GLY A 15 -19.30 -5.21 -8.60
CA GLY A 15 -20.10 -6.00 -7.66
C GLY A 15 -20.49 -7.39 -8.10
N ASN A 16 -20.26 -7.76 -9.36
CA ASN A 16 -20.58 -9.08 -9.91
C ASN A 16 -19.36 -10.00 -9.82
N LYS A 17 -19.58 -11.29 -9.57
CA LYS A 17 -18.54 -12.29 -9.79
C LYS A 17 -18.13 -12.25 -11.26
N LEU A 18 -16.82 -12.41 -11.53
CA LEU A 18 -16.38 -12.70 -12.89
C LEU A 18 -17.21 -13.88 -13.42
N ARG A 19 -17.75 -13.70 -14.61
CA ARG A 19 -18.40 -14.82 -15.29
C ARG A 19 -17.37 -15.94 -15.46
N ALA A 20 -17.80 -17.18 -15.36
CA ALA A 20 -16.91 -18.35 -15.46
C ALA A 20 -16.09 -18.36 -16.77
N ASP A 21 -16.67 -17.82 -17.85
CA ASP A 21 -16.03 -17.67 -19.15
C ASP A 21 -14.96 -16.57 -19.23
N LEU A 22 -14.90 -15.66 -18.24
CA LEU A 22 -13.88 -14.61 -18.11
C LEU A 22 -12.83 -14.94 -17.05
N SER A 23 -13.09 -15.92 -16.17
CA SER A 23 -12.16 -16.29 -15.10
C SER A 23 -10.84 -16.85 -15.64
N ASP A 24 -10.91 -17.57 -16.75
CA ASP A 24 -9.74 -18.17 -17.41
C ASP A 24 -8.91 -17.14 -18.17
N VAL A 25 -9.44 -15.93 -18.36
CA VAL A 25 -8.78 -14.85 -19.09
C VAL A 25 -7.83 -14.09 -18.16
N ILE A 26 -8.11 -14.00 -16.85
CA ILE A 26 -7.19 -13.36 -15.90
C ILE A 26 -6.03 -14.31 -15.60
N THR A 27 -4.86 -13.93 -16.07
CA THR A 27 -3.63 -14.73 -15.95
C THR A 27 -2.81 -14.37 -14.73
N GLU A 28 -2.89 -13.11 -14.26
CA GLU A 28 -2.12 -12.63 -13.11
C GLU A 28 -2.91 -11.61 -12.29
N ILE A 29 -2.74 -11.67 -10.99
CA ILE A 29 -3.19 -10.67 -10.02
C ILE A 29 -1.98 -10.26 -9.22
N ALA A 30 -1.60 -8.99 -9.26
CA ALA A 30 -0.50 -8.45 -8.48
C ALA A 30 -1.01 -7.31 -7.58
N LEU A 31 -0.60 -7.33 -6.32
CA LEU A 31 -0.85 -6.28 -5.34
C LEU A 31 0.48 -5.72 -4.88
N ASP A 32 0.62 -4.42 -4.92
CA ASP A 32 1.80 -3.72 -4.43
C ASP A 32 1.39 -2.60 -3.47
N PHE A 33 1.91 -2.69 -2.26
CA PHE A 33 1.71 -1.72 -1.19
C PHE A 33 3.06 -1.23 -0.71
N GLN A 34 3.31 0.06 -0.77
CA GLN A 34 4.56 0.65 -0.33
C GLN A 34 4.31 1.93 0.48
N ALA A 35 5.04 2.10 1.57
CA ALA A 35 5.06 3.36 2.31
C ALA A 35 5.59 4.49 1.42
N GLY A 36 4.93 5.65 1.45
CA GLY A 36 5.26 6.78 0.60
C GLY A 36 4.77 6.66 -0.84
N SER A 37 4.05 5.59 -1.19
CA SER A 37 3.46 5.38 -2.50
C SER A 37 1.97 5.03 -2.40
N VAL A 38 1.28 5.14 -3.53
CA VAL A 38 -0.11 4.70 -3.66
C VAL A 38 -0.13 3.20 -3.91
N SER A 39 -0.92 2.49 -3.11
CA SER A 39 -1.18 1.08 -3.31
C SER A 39 -1.80 0.81 -4.68
N GLU A 40 -1.37 -0.23 -5.35
CA GLU A 40 -1.82 -0.61 -6.68
C GLU A 40 -2.23 -2.08 -6.73
N LEU A 41 -3.38 -2.33 -7.36
CA LEU A 41 -3.79 -3.66 -7.80
C LEU A 41 -3.64 -3.71 -9.32
N ALA A 42 -2.82 -4.61 -9.82
CA ALA A 42 -2.70 -4.90 -11.25
C ALA A 42 -3.37 -6.23 -11.59
N LEU A 43 -4.20 -6.21 -12.63
CA LEU A 43 -4.81 -7.40 -13.20
C LEU A 43 -4.31 -7.56 -14.62
N THR A 44 -3.71 -8.69 -14.94
CA THR A 44 -3.34 -9.04 -16.32
C THR A 44 -4.31 -10.06 -16.87
N ALA A 45 -4.81 -9.79 -18.05
CA ALA A 45 -5.75 -10.69 -18.73
C ALA A 45 -5.26 -11.01 -20.15
N ALA A 46 -5.19 -12.28 -20.49
CA ALA A 46 -4.94 -12.75 -21.84
C ALA A 46 -6.28 -13.00 -22.55
N ASP A 47 -6.54 -12.25 -23.60
CA ASP A 47 -7.78 -12.30 -24.37
C ASP A 47 -7.51 -12.67 -25.84
N PRO A 48 -7.35 -13.96 -26.15
CA PRO A 48 -7.04 -14.39 -27.51
C PRO A 48 -8.17 -14.13 -28.52
N THR A 49 -9.37 -13.88 -28.06
CA THR A 49 -10.58 -13.78 -28.88
C THR A 49 -11.27 -12.40 -28.83
N GLY A 50 -10.70 -11.43 -28.09
CA GLY A 50 -11.28 -10.08 -27.97
C GLY A 50 -12.57 -10.01 -27.14
N ARG A 51 -12.83 -10.97 -26.26
CA ARG A 51 -14.07 -11.00 -25.43
C ARG A 51 -14.14 -9.89 -24.38
N LEU A 52 -12.98 -9.35 -24.00
CA LEU A 52 -12.91 -8.25 -23.01
C LEU A 52 -13.23 -6.90 -23.65
N ASP A 53 -13.18 -6.81 -24.97
CA ASP A 53 -13.57 -5.61 -25.68
C ASP A 53 -15.08 -5.36 -25.47
N GLY A 54 -15.40 -4.17 -24.94
CA GLY A 54 -16.78 -3.84 -24.52
C GLY A 54 -17.23 -4.43 -23.17
N SER A 55 -16.37 -5.16 -22.44
CA SER A 55 -16.69 -5.64 -21.09
C SER A 55 -16.61 -4.49 -20.06
N PRO A 56 -17.28 -4.59 -18.89
CA PRO A 56 -17.12 -3.63 -17.80
C PRO A 56 -15.68 -3.45 -17.33
N LEU A 57 -14.83 -4.48 -17.49
CA LEU A 57 -13.38 -4.38 -17.23
C LEU A 57 -12.70 -3.38 -18.16
N ALA A 58 -13.19 -3.20 -19.37
CA ALA A 58 -12.62 -2.27 -20.34
C ALA A 58 -12.96 -0.78 -20.06
N ALA A 59 -13.60 -0.47 -18.94
CA ALA A 59 -14.00 0.90 -18.60
C ALA A 59 -13.19 1.48 -17.42
N LEU A 60 -12.61 2.66 -17.62
CA LEU A 60 -12.01 3.45 -16.55
C LEU A 60 -13.03 3.78 -15.46
N GLY A 61 -12.63 3.73 -14.21
CA GLY A 61 -13.51 3.98 -13.06
C GLY A 61 -14.36 2.80 -12.62
N THR A 62 -14.27 1.66 -13.30
CA THR A 62 -14.95 0.44 -12.88
C THR A 62 -14.42 -0.02 -11.52
N THR A 63 -15.33 -0.37 -10.62
CA THR A 63 -14.97 -0.87 -9.29
C THR A 63 -14.57 -2.34 -9.36
N VAL A 64 -13.42 -2.64 -8.78
CA VAL A 64 -12.90 -3.99 -8.58
C VAL A 64 -12.81 -4.26 -7.09
N THR A 65 -13.27 -5.43 -6.66
CA THR A 65 -13.11 -5.89 -5.27
C THR A 65 -12.45 -7.25 -5.25
N MET A 66 -11.62 -7.51 -4.27
CA MET A 66 -11.02 -8.82 -4.04
C MET A 66 -11.64 -9.44 -2.79
N THR A 67 -11.85 -10.75 -2.86
CA THR A 67 -12.31 -11.51 -1.69
C THR A 67 -11.24 -11.46 -0.59
N ASP A 68 -11.68 -11.14 0.64
CA ASP A 68 -10.82 -11.03 1.81
C ASP A 68 -9.72 -9.95 1.74
N ASP A 69 -9.84 -8.98 0.84
CA ASP A 69 -8.95 -7.82 0.81
C ASP A 69 -9.44 -6.74 1.79
N PRO A 70 -8.68 -6.40 2.84
CA PRO A 70 -9.04 -5.35 3.78
C PRO A 70 -9.05 -3.94 3.16
N GLN A 71 -8.50 -3.74 1.97
CA GLN A 71 -8.64 -2.50 1.21
C GLN A 71 -10.09 -2.25 0.80
N GLY A 72 -10.86 -3.30 0.57
CA GLY A 72 -12.29 -3.27 0.25
C GLY A 72 -12.57 -3.06 -1.23
N SER A 73 -12.22 -1.93 -1.82
CA SER A 73 -12.51 -1.65 -3.23
C SER A 73 -11.41 -0.88 -3.94
N TRP A 74 -11.26 -1.18 -5.20
CA TRP A 74 -10.34 -0.58 -6.14
C TRP A 74 -11.10 0.01 -7.31
N GLU A 75 -10.56 1.03 -7.96
CA GLU A 75 -11.10 1.56 -9.21
C GLU A 75 -10.06 1.45 -10.32
N VAL A 76 -10.48 0.99 -11.49
CA VAL A 76 -9.62 0.95 -12.69
C VAL A 76 -9.19 2.37 -13.04
N GLY A 77 -7.89 2.63 -12.91
CA GLY A 77 -7.28 3.94 -13.14
C GLY A 77 -6.59 4.07 -14.49
N SER A 78 -6.02 2.97 -15.01
CA SER A 78 -5.46 2.90 -16.37
C SER A 78 -5.64 1.51 -16.95
N ILE A 79 -5.65 1.46 -18.27
CA ILE A 79 -5.79 0.24 -19.06
C ILE A 79 -4.74 0.32 -20.15
N ASP A 80 -3.88 -0.68 -20.19
CA ASP A 80 -2.88 -0.87 -21.24
C ASP A 80 -3.25 -2.14 -22.02
N ALA A 81 -3.12 -2.11 -23.35
CA ALA A 81 -3.39 -3.25 -24.22
C ALA A 81 -2.23 -3.49 -25.17
N VAL A 82 -1.79 -4.74 -25.26
CA VAL A 82 -0.76 -5.17 -26.20
C VAL A 82 -1.40 -6.16 -27.18
N TYR A 83 -1.38 -5.80 -28.47
CA TYR A 83 -1.91 -6.61 -29.55
C TYR A 83 -0.81 -7.47 -30.18
N GLY A 84 -1.08 -8.77 -30.36
CA GLY A 84 -0.18 -9.74 -30.94
C GLY A 84 -0.94 -10.95 -31.47
N ALA A 85 -0.52 -12.17 -31.12
CA ALA A 85 -1.30 -13.39 -31.40
C ALA A 85 -2.64 -13.47 -30.64
N GLY A 86 -2.90 -12.50 -29.78
CA GLY A 86 -4.09 -12.21 -29.00
C GLY A 86 -3.92 -10.83 -28.37
N ILE A 87 -4.81 -10.45 -27.49
CA ILE A 87 -4.74 -9.18 -26.76
C ILE A 87 -4.37 -9.49 -25.30
N VAL A 88 -3.34 -8.80 -24.80
CA VAL A 88 -2.99 -8.82 -23.38
C VAL A 88 -3.37 -7.47 -22.79
N TRP A 89 -4.31 -7.51 -21.85
CA TRP A 89 -4.79 -6.34 -21.12
C TRP A 89 -4.10 -6.25 -19.78
N THR A 90 -3.68 -5.05 -19.39
CA THR A 90 -3.20 -4.75 -18.04
C THR A 90 -4.04 -3.64 -17.44
N TYR A 91 -4.77 -3.96 -16.38
CA TYR A 91 -5.61 -3.04 -15.63
C TYR A 91 -4.89 -2.63 -14.36
N ARG A 92 -4.60 -1.35 -14.19
CA ARG A 92 -4.04 -0.81 -12.95
C ARG A 92 -5.13 -0.12 -12.16
N CYS A 93 -5.39 -0.67 -10.98
CA CYS A 93 -6.46 -0.22 -10.11
C CYS A 93 -5.88 0.46 -8.87
N ARG A 94 -6.56 1.49 -8.37
CA ARG A 94 -6.18 2.24 -7.18
C ARG A 94 -7.36 2.42 -6.26
N SER A 95 -7.10 2.71 -4.98
CA SER A 95 -8.19 3.07 -4.08
C SER A 95 -8.88 4.36 -4.54
N LYS A 96 -10.16 4.50 -4.21
CA LYS A 96 -10.92 5.72 -4.49
C LYS A 96 -10.28 6.95 -3.83
N LEU A 97 -9.78 6.78 -2.61
CA LEU A 97 -9.09 7.85 -1.88
C LEU A 97 -7.84 8.30 -2.63
N ALA A 98 -6.98 7.36 -3.03
CA ALA A 98 -5.78 7.67 -3.79
C ALA A 98 -6.09 8.37 -5.12
N LYS A 99 -7.13 7.93 -5.83
CA LYS A 99 -7.62 8.59 -7.05
C LYS A 99 -8.00 10.05 -6.78
N ASN A 100 -8.80 10.31 -5.73
CA ASN A 100 -9.24 11.65 -5.38
C ASN A 100 -8.06 12.55 -4.96
N LEU A 101 -7.09 12.03 -4.18
CA LEU A 101 -5.91 12.78 -3.77
C LEU A 101 -4.95 13.09 -4.93
N ARG A 102 -4.99 12.32 -6.01
CA ARG A 102 -4.24 12.60 -7.25
C ARG A 102 -4.88 13.63 -8.15
N GLN A 103 -6.12 14.03 -7.91
CA GLN A 103 -6.74 15.08 -8.68
C GLN A 103 -5.99 16.40 -8.49
N ARG A 104 -5.71 17.07 -9.62
CA ARG A 104 -5.08 18.38 -9.61
C ARG A 104 -6.12 19.43 -9.22
N PHE A 105 -5.74 20.30 -8.33
CA PHE A 105 -6.62 21.39 -7.92
C PHE A 105 -5.82 22.69 -7.78
N LYS A 106 -6.52 23.82 -7.89
CA LYS A 106 -5.92 25.12 -7.69
C LYS A 106 -5.73 25.35 -6.18
N MET A 107 -4.48 25.34 -5.73
CA MET A 107 -4.17 25.64 -4.34
C MET A 107 -4.09 27.14 -4.13
N GLY A 108 -4.89 27.65 -3.20
CA GLY A 108 -4.64 28.95 -2.60
C GLY A 108 -3.40 28.92 -1.71
N ALA A 109 -2.68 30.03 -1.60
CA ALA A 109 -1.58 30.15 -0.64
C ALA A 109 -2.13 30.06 0.79
N GLU A 110 -1.63 29.13 1.56
CA GLU A 110 -1.92 28.98 2.98
C GLU A 110 -0.65 29.23 3.79
N THR A 111 -0.72 30.08 4.80
CA THR A 111 0.43 30.41 5.67
C THR A 111 0.15 30.00 7.11
N LYS A 112 1.21 29.65 7.85
CA LYS A 112 1.12 29.28 9.27
C LYS A 112 0.16 28.10 9.57
N VAL A 113 0.04 27.17 8.65
CA VAL A 113 -0.78 25.96 8.84
C VAL A 113 0.07 24.80 9.37
N SER A 114 -0.51 23.97 10.25
CA SER A 114 0.12 22.71 10.65
C SER A 114 0.07 21.71 9.51
N PRO A 115 1.19 21.01 9.19
CA PRO A 115 1.18 19.92 8.20
C PRO A 115 0.10 18.87 8.49
N THR A 116 -0.03 18.47 9.74
CA THR A 116 -1.03 17.51 10.19
C THR A 116 -2.46 18.00 9.95
N GLU A 117 -2.75 19.26 10.28
CA GLU A 117 -4.07 19.87 10.06
C GLU A 117 -4.39 19.96 8.56
N TRP A 118 -3.41 20.36 7.75
CA TRP A 118 -3.57 20.49 6.31
C TRP A 118 -3.85 19.13 5.67
N VAL A 119 -3.01 18.12 5.95
CA VAL A 119 -3.20 16.76 5.42
C VAL A 119 -4.56 16.20 5.86
N THR A 120 -4.95 16.36 7.14
CA THR A 120 -6.21 15.87 7.66
C THR A 120 -7.40 16.49 6.93
N ARG A 121 -7.36 17.79 6.67
CA ARG A 121 -8.41 18.48 5.93
C ARG A 121 -8.51 17.97 4.50
N ARG A 122 -7.39 17.89 3.78
CA ARG A 122 -7.36 17.46 2.38
C ARG A 122 -7.80 16.00 2.19
N VAL A 123 -7.37 15.12 3.07
CA VAL A 123 -7.81 13.72 3.05
C VAL A 123 -9.31 13.61 3.32
N ARG A 124 -9.84 14.40 4.24
CA ARG A 124 -11.29 14.44 4.51
C ARG A 124 -12.08 14.95 3.31
N GLU A 125 -11.61 16.00 2.64
CA GLU A 125 -12.22 16.53 1.39
C GLU A 125 -12.21 15.46 0.27
N ALA A 126 -11.18 14.61 0.25
CA ALA A 126 -11.09 13.47 -0.68
C ALA A 126 -11.95 12.25 -0.28
N GLY A 127 -12.66 12.32 0.86
CA GLY A 127 -13.54 11.25 1.36
C GLY A 127 -12.85 10.20 2.23
N GLY A 128 -11.61 10.45 2.69
CA GLY A 128 -10.85 9.56 3.55
C GLY A 128 -10.88 9.95 5.03
N ARG A 129 -10.31 9.07 5.85
CA ARG A 129 -9.99 9.32 7.25
C ARG A 129 -8.48 9.51 7.40
N THR A 130 -8.07 10.29 8.39
CA THR A 130 -6.65 10.51 8.66
C THR A 130 -6.30 10.11 10.09
N ILE A 131 -5.18 9.43 10.22
CA ILE A 131 -4.48 9.21 11.48
C ILE A 131 -3.09 9.80 11.30
N ALA A 132 -2.81 10.92 11.98
CA ALA A 132 -1.56 11.65 11.78
C ALA A 132 -0.88 12.00 13.09
N GLN A 133 0.44 11.99 13.06
CA GLN A 133 1.25 12.46 14.18
C GLN A 133 1.04 13.95 14.38
N PRO A 134 0.78 14.43 15.62
CA PRO A 134 0.67 15.85 15.89
C PRO A 134 1.95 16.59 15.53
N SER A 135 1.84 17.75 14.89
CA SER A 135 2.96 18.63 14.57
C SER A 135 2.69 20.04 15.08
N GLN A 136 3.66 20.60 15.81
CA GLN A 136 3.64 22.00 16.21
C GLN A 136 4.30 22.92 15.15
N LYS A 137 4.99 22.34 14.16
CA LYS A 137 5.60 23.09 13.06
C LYS A 137 4.51 23.85 12.29
N ARG A 138 4.80 25.09 11.95
CA ARG A 138 3.94 25.90 11.07
C ARG A 138 4.66 26.15 9.76
N ILE A 139 3.98 25.91 8.68
CA ILE A 139 4.53 25.97 7.33
C ILE A 139 3.68 26.88 6.44
N ALA A 140 4.26 27.26 5.30
CA ALA A 140 3.54 27.89 4.21
C ALA A 140 3.40 26.90 3.05
N ILE A 141 2.21 26.79 2.51
CA ILE A 141 1.88 25.90 1.38
C ILE A 141 1.33 26.76 0.27
N GLY A 142 1.71 26.49 -0.95
CA GLY A 142 1.16 27.21 -2.12
C GLY A 142 1.83 28.55 -2.41
N GLN A 143 2.95 28.86 -1.78
CA GLN A 143 3.72 30.08 -2.12
C GLN A 143 4.65 29.77 -3.29
N GLY A 144 4.42 30.36 -4.46
CA GLY A 144 5.38 30.34 -5.55
C GLY A 144 4.90 29.97 -6.95
N GLY A 145 3.67 30.21 -7.32
CA GLY A 145 3.24 30.25 -8.75
C GLY A 145 3.37 28.97 -9.60
N LYS A 146 4.23 28.03 -9.21
CA LYS A 146 4.44 26.75 -9.90
C LYS A 146 3.53 25.62 -9.41
N GLN A 147 2.81 25.83 -8.32
CA GLN A 147 1.99 24.79 -7.67
C GLN A 147 0.58 24.68 -8.25
N ASP A 148 0.21 25.50 -9.24
CA ASP A 148 -1.11 25.50 -9.86
C ASP A 148 -1.50 24.17 -10.56
N ARG A 149 -0.59 23.18 -10.60
CA ARG A 149 -0.82 21.89 -11.26
C ARG A 149 -0.43 20.68 -10.42
N GLN A 150 -0.13 20.85 -9.14
CA GLN A 150 0.21 19.72 -8.27
C GLN A 150 -1.05 19.04 -7.74
N SER A 151 -0.98 17.72 -7.55
CA SER A 151 -2.02 17.00 -6.84
C SER A 151 -1.83 17.17 -5.32
N VAL A 152 -2.89 16.91 -4.55
CA VAL A 152 -2.79 16.86 -3.07
C VAL A 152 -1.70 15.90 -2.64
N LEU A 153 -1.60 14.77 -3.33
CA LEU A 153 -0.64 13.72 -3.00
C LEU A 153 0.82 14.16 -3.20
N ASP A 154 1.09 14.94 -4.27
CA ASP A 154 2.45 15.50 -4.50
C ASP A 154 2.85 16.43 -3.37
N VAL A 155 1.92 17.25 -2.88
CA VAL A 155 2.18 18.16 -1.76
C VAL A 155 2.37 17.39 -0.46
N ILE A 156 1.57 16.34 -0.21
CA ILE A 156 1.77 15.46 0.94
C ILE A 156 3.16 14.81 0.89
N GLY A 157 3.58 14.33 -0.29
CA GLY A 157 4.91 13.76 -0.49
C GLY A 157 6.03 14.75 -0.16
N SER A 158 5.92 16.00 -0.63
CA SER A 158 6.87 17.07 -0.30
C SER A 158 6.89 17.38 1.20
N LEU A 159 5.72 17.49 1.83
CA LEU A 159 5.61 17.71 3.27
C LEU A 159 6.21 16.56 4.09
N ALA A 160 5.99 15.33 3.67
CA ALA A 160 6.57 14.15 4.30
C ALA A 160 8.10 14.20 4.22
N SER A 161 8.66 14.52 3.05
CA SER A 161 10.09 14.69 2.85
C SER A 161 10.67 15.79 3.74
N ASP A 162 10.05 16.97 3.80
CA ASP A 162 10.50 18.12 4.61
C ASP A 162 10.45 17.86 6.13
N LEU A 163 9.63 16.91 6.55
CA LEU A 163 9.46 16.51 7.94
C LEU A 163 10.26 15.26 8.31
N GLU A 164 10.88 14.59 7.34
CA GLU A 164 11.44 13.24 7.49
C GLU A 164 10.37 12.23 7.96
N TRP A 165 9.13 12.43 7.48
CA TRP A 165 7.98 11.59 7.77
C TRP A 165 7.64 10.71 6.58
N GLY A 166 6.82 9.70 6.84
CA GLY A 166 6.20 8.86 5.82
C GLY A 166 4.69 9.01 5.79
N TRP A 167 4.09 8.36 4.83
CA TRP A 167 2.65 8.20 4.75
C TRP A 167 2.30 6.87 4.10
N VAL A 168 1.13 6.36 4.42
CA VAL A 168 0.53 5.19 3.78
C VAL A 168 -0.98 5.36 3.69
N GLU A 169 -1.58 4.74 2.69
CA GLU A 169 -3.02 4.68 2.55
C GLU A 169 -3.45 3.23 2.42
N HIS A 170 -4.37 2.80 3.25
CA HIS A 170 -5.07 1.53 3.11
C HIS A 170 -6.43 1.54 3.83
N GLY A 171 -7.41 0.84 3.26
CA GLY A 171 -8.75 0.75 3.83
C GLY A 171 -9.47 2.09 3.97
N GLY A 172 -9.21 3.07 3.08
CA GLY A 172 -9.78 4.42 3.13
C GLY A 172 -9.26 5.27 4.28
N THR A 173 -8.18 4.83 4.94
CA THR A 173 -7.50 5.57 6.01
C THR A 173 -6.11 5.97 5.56
N PHE A 174 -5.78 7.24 5.74
CA PHE A 174 -4.50 7.82 5.43
C PHE A 174 -3.70 8.04 6.72
N TYR A 175 -2.52 7.46 6.79
CA TYR A 175 -1.60 7.56 7.92
C TYR A 175 -0.47 8.51 7.55
N PHE A 176 -0.09 9.41 8.46
CA PHE A 176 0.93 10.42 8.21
C PHE A 176 1.75 10.71 9.48
N GLY A 177 3.07 10.50 9.44
CA GLY A 177 3.96 10.70 10.59
C GLY A 177 5.32 10.07 10.39
N ASP A 178 6.18 10.11 11.39
CA ASP A 178 7.46 9.42 11.32
C ASP A 178 7.34 7.91 11.61
N ALA A 179 8.29 7.15 11.07
CA ALA A 179 8.29 5.70 11.18
C ALA A 179 8.46 5.21 12.63
N TYR A 180 9.22 5.95 13.46
CA TYR A 180 9.41 5.60 14.86
C TYR A 180 8.12 5.78 15.67
N TRP A 181 7.37 6.86 15.41
CA TRP A 181 6.06 7.07 15.99
C TRP A 181 5.08 5.96 15.57
N ALA A 182 5.07 5.58 14.28
CA ALA A 182 4.25 4.48 13.80
C ALA A 182 4.57 3.15 14.51
N LEU A 183 5.87 2.90 14.80
CA LEU A 183 6.31 1.69 15.48
C LEU A 183 5.93 1.68 16.97
N THR A 184 6.12 2.79 17.69
CA THR A 184 6.18 2.80 19.17
C THR A 184 4.99 3.43 19.87
N GLY A 185 4.41 4.47 19.35
CA GLY A 185 3.38 5.26 20.06
C GLY A 185 2.27 5.79 19.17
N GLY A 186 2.29 5.41 17.91
CA GLY A 186 1.35 5.86 16.90
C GLY A 186 0.00 5.17 16.96
N PRO A 187 -0.63 5.03 15.81
CA PRO A 187 -1.96 4.45 15.72
C PRO A 187 -1.98 2.98 16.20
N ARG A 188 -3.14 2.55 16.64
CA ARG A 188 -3.37 1.13 16.94
C ARG A 188 -3.43 0.33 15.63
N LEU A 189 -2.26 0.02 15.11
CA LEU A 189 -2.12 -0.81 13.92
C LEU A 189 -1.99 -2.28 14.30
N PRO A 190 -2.43 -3.20 13.45
CA PRO A 190 -2.25 -4.63 13.67
C PRO A 190 -0.79 -5.00 13.88
N THR A 191 -0.56 -5.92 14.82
CA THR A 191 0.73 -6.58 15.01
C THR A 191 0.56 -8.04 14.65
N TRP A 192 1.40 -8.53 13.75
CA TRP A 192 1.36 -9.87 13.22
C TRP A 192 2.50 -10.69 13.80
N PRO A 193 2.24 -11.72 14.59
CA PRO A 193 3.29 -12.64 15.07
C PRO A 193 3.82 -13.44 13.89
N VAL A 194 5.15 -13.50 13.76
CA VAL A 194 5.85 -14.29 12.76
C VAL A 194 6.99 -15.03 13.46
N THR A 195 7.14 -16.29 13.17
CA THR A 195 8.25 -17.12 13.69
C THR A 195 9.10 -17.66 12.55
N TRP A 196 10.38 -17.82 12.80
CA TRP A 196 11.30 -18.53 11.92
C TRP A 196 11.31 -20.03 12.20
N LYS A 197 11.02 -20.44 13.42
CA LYS A 197 10.96 -21.88 13.76
C LYS A 197 9.83 -22.53 13.01
N LYS A 198 10.19 -23.54 12.23
CA LYS A 198 9.28 -24.26 11.36
C LYS A 198 8.20 -24.95 12.18
N ASP A 199 7.04 -24.36 12.22
CA ASP A 199 5.80 -25.01 12.62
C ASP A 199 4.95 -25.22 11.36
N PRO A 200 4.96 -26.42 10.77
CA PRO A 200 4.22 -26.68 9.53
C PRO A 200 2.69 -26.51 9.67
N ALA A 201 2.19 -26.42 10.91
CA ALA A 201 0.79 -26.19 11.20
C ALA A 201 0.43 -24.69 11.32
N SER A 202 1.43 -23.78 11.29
CA SER A 202 1.22 -22.35 11.50
C SER A 202 1.45 -21.55 10.22
N ASP A 203 0.40 -20.88 9.75
CA ASP A 203 0.49 -19.87 8.66
C ASP A 203 1.38 -18.68 9.03
N ALA A 204 1.73 -18.51 10.32
CA ALA A 204 2.60 -17.46 10.81
C ALA A 204 4.09 -17.79 10.67
N THR A 205 4.45 -18.95 10.09
CA THR A 205 5.85 -19.33 9.86
C THR A 205 6.37 -18.66 8.58
N ALA A 206 7.44 -17.87 8.71
CA ALA A 206 8.14 -17.34 7.55
C ALA A 206 8.86 -18.47 6.79
N LEU A 207 8.72 -18.45 5.47
CA LEU A 207 9.41 -19.38 4.57
C LEU A 207 10.85 -18.94 4.31
N GLN A 208 11.08 -17.63 4.32
CA GLN A 208 12.39 -17.01 4.19
C GLN A 208 12.48 -15.79 5.09
N VAL A 209 13.65 -15.59 5.70
CA VAL A 209 13.97 -14.43 6.53
C VAL A 209 15.36 -13.95 6.13
N ASN A 210 15.43 -12.73 5.57
CA ASN A 210 16.68 -12.05 5.29
C ASN A 210 16.80 -10.85 6.23
N LEU A 211 17.95 -10.73 6.86
CA LEU A 211 18.25 -9.65 7.81
C LEU A 211 19.52 -8.93 7.36
N SER A 212 19.47 -7.63 7.35
CA SER A 212 20.62 -6.76 7.11
C SER A 212 20.69 -5.69 8.19
N ASP A 213 21.84 -5.54 8.82
CA ASP A 213 22.14 -4.43 9.73
C ASP A 213 22.81 -3.32 8.93
N ASP A 214 22.15 -2.17 8.85
CA ASP A 214 22.69 -0.95 8.28
C ASP A 214 22.74 0.12 9.37
N ASP A 215 23.90 0.76 9.55
CA ASP A 215 24.12 1.77 10.57
C ASP A 215 23.82 3.20 10.09
N THR A 216 23.50 3.41 8.81
CA THR A 216 23.36 4.73 8.23
C THR A 216 22.02 5.40 8.52
N GLU A 217 20.89 4.75 8.23
CA GLU A 217 19.56 5.37 8.37
C GLU A 217 18.57 4.57 9.18
N SER A 218 18.59 3.26 9.08
CA SER A 218 17.76 2.34 9.86
C SER A 218 18.64 1.36 10.64
N ARG A 219 18.17 0.93 11.81
CA ARG A 219 18.90 -0.07 12.61
C ARG A 219 18.94 -1.45 11.98
N GLY A 220 18.25 -1.64 10.88
CA GLY A 220 18.22 -2.87 10.12
C GLY A 220 17.05 -2.95 9.18
N THR A 221 17.19 -3.78 8.19
CA THR A 221 16.13 -4.21 7.28
C THR A 221 15.82 -5.68 7.49
N LEU A 222 14.57 -6.03 7.32
CA LEU A 222 14.07 -7.38 7.44
C LEU A 222 13.17 -7.66 6.22
N ASP A 223 13.55 -8.65 5.42
CA ASP A 223 12.71 -9.13 4.33
C ASP A 223 12.20 -10.52 4.67
N LEU A 224 10.89 -10.70 4.54
CA LEU A 224 10.18 -11.93 4.84
C LEU A 224 9.43 -12.42 3.62
N THR A 225 9.45 -13.72 3.38
CA THR A 225 8.51 -14.38 2.50
C THR A 225 7.52 -15.18 3.33
N LEU A 226 6.24 -14.84 3.24
CA LEU A 226 5.16 -15.42 4.03
C LEU A 226 4.20 -16.24 3.17
N PRO A 227 3.54 -17.26 3.75
CA PRO A 227 2.42 -17.92 3.09
C PRO A 227 1.32 -16.92 2.73
N HIS A 228 0.71 -17.10 1.56
CA HIS A 228 -0.30 -16.18 1.02
C HIS A 228 -1.45 -15.91 2.00
N ALA A 229 -2.02 -16.96 2.59
CA ALA A 229 -3.16 -16.83 3.49
C ALA A 229 -2.90 -15.88 4.68
N TYR A 230 -1.65 -15.79 5.12
CA TYR A 230 -1.22 -14.93 6.20
C TYR A 230 -0.73 -13.56 5.70
N GLY A 231 0.22 -13.56 4.75
CA GLY A 231 0.88 -12.36 4.26
C GLY A 231 -0.06 -11.36 3.57
N ARG A 232 -1.09 -11.84 2.87
CA ARG A 232 -2.06 -10.98 2.16
C ARG A 232 -2.83 -10.00 3.07
N ARG A 233 -2.83 -10.21 4.38
CA ARG A 233 -3.47 -9.32 5.36
C ARG A 233 -2.52 -8.26 5.89
N VAL A 234 -1.22 -8.42 5.69
CA VAL A 234 -0.20 -7.47 6.11
C VAL A 234 -0.26 -6.23 5.22
N ARG A 235 -0.02 -5.06 5.79
CA ARG A 235 -0.01 -3.77 5.06
C ARG A 235 1.15 -2.92 5.57
N PRO A 236 1.64 -1.98 4.76
CA PRO A 236 2.62 -1.01 5.24
C PRO A 236 2.15 -0.34 6.52
N TRP A 237 3.09 -0.09 7.42
CA TRP A 237 2.90 0.41 8.78
C TRP A 237 2.25 -0.58 9.77
N HIS A 238 1.77 -1.74 9.32
CA HIS A 238 1.56 -2.82 10.27
C HIS A 238 2.87 -3.19 10.96
N ARG A 239 2.78 -3.89 12.08
CA ARG A 239 3.93 -4.37 12.83
C ARG A 239 4.08 -5.87 12.65
N ILE A 240 5.32 -6.32 12.50
CA ILE A 240 5.68 -7.74 12.57
C ILE A 240 6.36 -7.96 13.91
N GLN A 241 5.82 -8.88 14.72
CA GLN A 241 6.48 -9.37 15.91
C GLN A 241 7.25 -10.64 15.53
N LEU A 242 8.53 -10.47 15.20
CA LEU A 242 9.40 -11.57 14.78
C LEU A 242 9.97 -12.30 15.98
N ALA A 243 9.87 -13.62 15.99
CA ALA A 243 10.40 -14.50 17.02
C ALA A 243 11.42 -15.48 16.44
N ASP A 244 12.22 -16.06 17.33
CA ASP A 244 13.16 -17.17 17.06
C ASP A 244 14.32 -16.86 16.11
N VAL A 245 14.69 -15.58 15.96
CA VAL A 245 15.83 -15.11 15.14
C VAL A 245 16.95 -14.48 15.99
N GLY A 246 17.11 -14.94 17.22
CA GLY A 246 18.17 -14.47 18.13
C GLY A 246 18.03 -12.98 18.46
N ARG A 247 19.11 -12.22 18.29
CA ARG A 247 19.17 -10.77 18.60
C ARG A 247 18.24 -9.91 17.73
N TYR A 248 17.75 -10.43 16.62
CA TYR A 248 16.86 -9.74 15.70
C TYR A 248 15.37 -9.98 16.01
N SER A 249 15.08 -10.82 17.00
CA SER A 249 13.72 -10.99 17.50
C SER A 249 13.21 -9.67 18.07
N GLY A 250 11.98 -9.29 17.71
CA GLY A 250 11.40 -8.01 18.14
C GLY A 250 10.32 -7.52 17.20
N THR A 251 9.95 -6.25 17.39
CA THR A 251 8.90 -5.60 16.60
C THR A 251 9.49 -4.79 15.47
N TRP A 252 9.04 -5.05 14.26
CA TRP A 252 9.47 -4.43 13.01
C TRP A 252 8.31 -3.70 12.36
N LEU A 253 8.58 -2.58 11.69
CA LEU A 253 7.60 -1.80 10.96
C LEU A 253 7.60 -2.20 9.48
N VAL A 254 6.46 -2.63 8.97
CA VAL A 254 6.30 -2.99 7.55
C VAL A 254 6.42 -1.74 6.67
N GLN A 255 7.28 -1.81 5.64
CA GLN A 255 7.49 -0.76 4.65
C GLN A 255 6.79 -1.08 3.33
N SER A 256 6.90 -2.33 2.89
CA SER A 256 6.24 -2.76 1.65
C SER A 256 5.71 -4.18 1.77
N VAL A 257 4.70 -4.45 0.97
CA VAL A 257 4.11 -5.78 0.80
C VAL A 257 3.85 -5.97 -0.68
N SER A 258 4.43 -7.00 -1.27
CA SER A 258 4.21 -7.38 -2.66
C SER A 258 3.63 -8.79 -2.73
N TYR A 259 2.57 -8.91 -3.50
CA TYR A 259 1.88 -10.17 -3.72
C TYR A 259 1.67 -10.36 -5.21
N ARG A 260 1.96 -11.57 -5.68
CA ARG A 260 1.61 -12.01 -7.03
C ARG A 260 0.91 -13.35 -6.93
N ASP A 261 -0.24 -13.46 -7.55
CA ASP A 261 -0.93 -14.73 -7.74
C ASP A 261 -0.32 -15.45 -8.95
N ASP A 262 0.89 -15.95 -8.72
CA ASP A 262 1.56 -16.91 -9.59
C ASP A 262 1.37 -18.34 -9.04
N ASP A 263 2.12 -19.30 -9.57
CA ASP A 263 2.00 -20.70 -9.17
C ASP A 263 2.42 -20.99 -7.72
N VAL A 264 3.08 -20.04 -7.03
CA VAL A 264 3.65 -20.26 -5.69
C VAL A 264 2.84 -19.60 -4.58
N SER A 265 2.02 -18.58 -4.89
CA SER A 265 1.15 -17.88 -3.91
C SER A 265 1.86 -17.44 -2.65
N LEU A 266 2.96 -16.69 -2.80
CA LEU A 266 3.76 -16.15 -1.71
C LEU A 266 3.56 -14.63 -1.59
N VAL A 267 3.89 -14.10 -0.43
CA VAL A 267 3.85 -12.65 -0.14
C VAL A 267 5.20 -12.23 0.40
N ASP A 268 5.82 -11.28 -0.28
CA ASP A 268 7.05 -10.65 0.16
C ASP A 268 6.73 -9.41 0.99
N VAL A 269 7.34 -9.33 2.17
CA VAL A 269 7.14 -8.25 3.14
C VAL A 269 8.49 -7.68 3.50
N SER A 270 8.71 -6.40 3.21
CA SER A 270 9.90 -5.68 3.65
C SER A 270 9.59 -4.81 4.87
N CYS A 271 10.45 -4.89 5.87
CA CYS A 271 10.29 -4.19 7.13
C CYS A 271 11.55 -3.42 7.51
N THR A 272 11.39 -2.44 8.37
CA THR A 272 12.50 -1.70 8.96
C THR A 272 12.35 -1.55 10.46
N LEU A 273 13.48 -1.34 11.14
CA LEU A 273 13.54 -0.93 12.55
C LEU A 273 13.94 0.54 12.60
N PRO A 274 12.99 1.49 12.62
CA PRO A 274 13.29 2.91 12.56
C PRO A 274 14.02 3.39 13.79
N ARG A 275 14.95 4.34 13.62
CA ARG A 275 15.63 5.00 14.72
C ARG A 275 14.71 6.00 15.42
N LYS A 276 14.95 6.19 16.71
CA LYS A 276 14.36 7.31 17.43
C LYS A 276 14.89 8.62 16.82
N PRO A 277 14.01 9.54 16.41
CA PRO A 277 14.45 10.84 15.90
C PRO A 277 15.39 11.51 16.89
N ALA A 278 16.51 12.04 16.40
CA ALA A 278 17.37 12.86 17.22
C ALA A 278 16.57 14.07 17.74
N LYS A 279 16.64 14.36 19.03
CA LYS A 279 16.10 15.62 19.55
C LYS A 279 16.86 16.73 18.81
N LYS A 280 16.22 17.42 17.86
CA LYS A 280 16.78 18.65 17.30
C LYS A 280 17.00 19.58 18.49
N GLY A 281 18.26 19.77 18.86
CA GLY A 281 18.64 20.69 19.94
C GLY A 281 17.97 22.02 19.64
N GLY A 282 17.18 22.53 20.61
CA GLY A 282 16.63 23.85 20.50
C GLY A 282 17.81 24.82 20.43
N SER A 283 18.03 25.44 19.28
CA SER A 283 18.82 26.64 19.20
C SER A 283 18.04 27.70 19.95
N SER A 284 18.51 27.96 21.15
CA SER A 284 18.18 29.14 21.98
C SER A 284 18.44 30.41 21.21
#